data_16bb841ff4df4dd6318648b9d4802c1b
#
_entry.id   16bb841ff4df4dd6318648b9d4802c1b
#
_cell.length_a   1.000
_cell.length_b   1.000
_cell.length_c   1.000
_cell.angle_alpha   90.00
_cell.angle_beta   90.00
_cell.angle_gamma   90.00
#
_symmetry.space_group_name_H-M   'P 1'
#
loop_
_entity.id
_entity.type
_entity.pdbx_description
1 polymer ?
#
loop_
_entity_poly.entity_id
_entity_poly.type
_entity_poly.pdbx_seq_one_letter_code
_entity_poly.pdbx_strand_id
1 'polypeptide(L)'
;GKGGQIVELPNKNVPVFNTVSVGLENTNADVSVIYVPAKFAAAAIIEAADAFDENGGGLIVCITEGIPILDMIRAVAKVDGYPNVRLIGPNCPGIITPGDNGGCKVGIMPGFIHAKGRIGIVSKSGTLTYEAVAQTMSVNEGQSTCVGIGGDPVNGTGFIDCLSAFEADPQTEAIVMIGEIGGSAEEEAAEWASKNMSKPIVGFVAGSTAPPGKRMGHAGAIISGGKGTAEEKFAAFEKAGIYVARDPSDCLL
;
A
#
# COMPACT_ATOMS: atom_id res chain seq x y z
N GLY A 1 1.85 10.49 -29.59
CA GLY A 1 0.94 10.22 -28.51
C GLY A 1 -0.43 9.76 -28.99
N LYS A 2 -1.27 9.34 -28.08
CA LYS A 2 -2.65 8.92 -28.33
C LYS A 2 -3.67 9.96 -27.81
N GLY A 3 -3.20 11.12 -27.38
CA GLY A 3 -4.07 12.20 -26.88
C GLY A 3 -5.06 12.65 -27.94
N GLY A 4 -6.27 13.02 -27.49
CA GLY A 4 -7.40 13.35 -28.34
C GLY A 4 -8.25 12.15 -28.81
N GLN A 5 -7.84 10.91 -28.51
CA GLN A 5 -8.63 9.71 -28.73
C GLN A 5 -9.67 9.54 -27.60
N ILE A 6 -10.70 8.76 -27.89
CA ILE A 6 -11.71 8.34 -26.91
C ILE A 6 -11.69 6.82 -26.87
N VAL A 7 -11.63 6.26 -25.66
CA VAL A 7 -11.83 4.83 -25.42
C VAL A 7 -13.30 4.62 -25.09
N GLU A 8 -14.01 3.90 -25.96
CA GLU A 8 -15.40 3.54 -25.75
C GLU A 8 -15.50 2.33 -24.82
N LEU A 9 -16.22 2.49 -23.72
CA LEU A 9 -16.59 1.43 -22.79
C LEU A 9 -18.10 1.23 -22.79
N PRO A 10 -18.62 0.07 -22.37
CA PRO A 10 -20.07 -0.21 -22.43
C PRO A 10 -20.94 0.84 -21.76
N ASN A 11 -20.46 1.50 -20.71
CA ASN A 11 -21.24 2.43 -19.89
C ASN A 11 -20.73 3.87 -19.93
N LYS A 12 -19.56 4.14 -20.52
CA LYS A 12 -19.01 5.49 -20.63
C LYS A 12 -17.86 5.58 -21.63
N ASN A 13 -17.66 6.76 -22.15
CA ASN A 13 -16.48 7.09 -22.95
C ASN A 13 -15.40 7.71 -22.07
N VAL A 14 -14.14 7.28 -22.27
CA VAL A 14 -12.99 7.77 -21.52
C VAL A 14 -12.06 8.53 -22.47
N PRO A 15 -11.84 9.83 -22.24
CA PRO A 15 -10.90 10.61 -23.04
C PRO A 15 -9.46 10.20 -22.75
N VAL A 16 -8.62 10.31 -23.77
CA VAL A 16 -7.17 10.06 -23.67
C VAL A 16 -6.43 11.40 -23.78
N PHE A 17 -5.60 11.70 -22.80
CA PHE A 17 -4.79 12.91 -22.77
C PHE A 17 -3.32 12.59 -23.01
N ASN A 18 -2.53 13.58 -23.41
CA ASN A 18 -1.09 13.40 -23.63
C ASN A 18 -0.27 13.52 -22.34
N THR A 19 -0.78 14.27 -21.34
CA THR A 19 -0.13 14.51 -20.04
C THR A 19 -1.15 14.42 -18.92
N VAL A 20 -0.67 14.21 -17.69
CA VAL A 20 -1.50 14.22 -16.49
C VAL A 20 -2.08 15.62 -16.27
N SER A 21 -1.31 16.69 -16.45
CA SER A 21 -1.76 18.07 -16.28
C SER A 21 -2.98 18.37 -17.17
N VAL A 22 -2.92 18.05 -18.47
CA VAL A 22 -4.06 18.21 -19.39
C VAL A 22 -5.25 17.35 -18.95
N GLY A 23 -4.99 16.16 -18.40
CA GLY A 23 -6.05 15.31 -17.84
C GLY A 23 -6.78 15.99 -16.67
N LEU A 24 -6.04 16.56 -15.74
CA LEU A 24 -6.59 17.27 -14.57
C LEU A 24 -7.37 18.53 -14.95
N GLU A 25 -6.86 19.32 -15.92
CA GLU A 25 -7.55 20.51 -16.43
C GLU A 25 -8.93 20.20 -17.05
N ASN A 26 -9.10 18.99 -17.61
CA ASN A 26 -10.31 18.59 -18.33
C ASN A 26 -11.20 17.61 -17.53
N THR A 27 -10.80 17.22 -16.33
CA THR A 27 -11.53 16.29 -15.47
C THR A 27 -11.43 16.73 -14.01
N ASN A 28 -12.22 16.11 -13.15
CA ASN A 28 -12.10 16.28 -11.70
C ASN A 28 -11.34 15.10 -11.08
N ALA A 29 -10.30 14.59 -11.76
CA ALA A 29 -9.54 13.47 -11.27
C ALA A 29 -8.62 13.92 -10.11
N ASP A 30 -8.61 13.13 -9.05
CA ASP A 30 -7.79 13.31 -7.85
C ASP A 30 -6.86 12.11 -7.60
N VAL A 31 -6.90 11.11 -8.50
CA VAL A 31 -6.08 9.91 -8.42
C VAL A 31 -5.44 9.58 -9.77
N SER A 32 -4.15 9.27 -9.75
CA SER A 32 -3.40 8.71 -10.88
C SER A 32 -2.96 7.28 -10.56
N VAL A 33 -3.25 6.32 -11.45
CA VAL A 33 -2.79 4.95 -11.34
C VAL A 33 -1.78 4.63 -12.44
N ILE A 34 -0.61 4.09 -12.06
CA ILE A 34 0.53 3.90 -12.95
C ILE A 34 0.72 2.40 -13.22
N TYR A 35 0.60 2.03 -14.51
CA TYR A 35 0.81 0.68 -15.04
C TYR A 35 1.90 0.63 -16.12
N VAL A 36 2.58 1.74 -16.39
CA VAL A 36 3.61 1.79 -17.43
C VAL A 36 4.79 0.88 -17.09
N PRO A 37 5.55 0.39 -18.08
CA PRO A 37 6.74 -0.43 -17.82
C PRO A 37 7.75 0.26 -16.89
N ALA A 38 8.46 -0.54 -16.08
CA ALA A 38 9.36 -0.09 -15.01
C ALA A 38 10.29 1.07 -15.38
N LYS A 39 10.90 1.02 -16.59
CA LYS A 39 11.80 2.08 -17.09
C LYS A 39 11.14 3.46 -17.27
N PHE A 40 9.82 3.54 -17.27
CA PHE A 40 9.06 4.78 -17.42
C PHE A 40 8.31 5.18 -16.15
N ALA A 41 8.20 4.27 -15.18
CA ALA A 41 7.29 4.45 -14.05
C ALA A 41 7.72 5.58 -13.11
N ALA A 42 9.02 5.71 -12.82
CA ALA A 42 9.53 6.82 -12.01
C ALA A 42 9.25 8.20 -12.66
N ALA A 43 9.42 8.32 -13.97
CA ALA A 43 9.08 9.55 -14.69
C ALA A 43 7.57 9.84 -14.65
N ALA A 44 6.73 8.80 -14.74
CA ALA A 44 5.27 8.94 -14.63
C ALA A 44 4.83 9.34 -13.22
N ILE A 45 5.52 8.85 -12.16
CA ILE A 45 5.28 9.29 -10.78
C ILE A 45 5.58 10.77 -10.64
N ILE A 46 6.74 11.22 -11.13
CA ILE A 46 7.16 12.63 -11.07
C ILE A 46 6.20 13.53 -11.85
N GLU A 47 5.81 13.13 -13.08
CA GLU A 47 4.83 13.87 -13.89
C GLU A 47 3.50 14.04 -13.14
N ALA A 48 2.98 12.95 -12.55
CA ALA A 48 1.74 13.01 -11.79
C ALA A 48 1.88 13.86 -10.51
N ALA A 49 3.02 13.77 -9.82
CA ALA A 49 3.29 14.56 -8.63
C ALA A 49 3.32 16.06 -8.90
N ASP A 50 4.03 16.47 -9.98
CA ASP A 50 4.08 17.87 -10.40
C ASP A 50 2.68 18.39 -10.76
N ALA A 51 1.92 17.63 -11.53
CA ALA A 51 0.57 18.00 -11.93
C ALA A 51 -0.40 18.09 -10.75
N PHE A 52 -0.30 17.19 -9.76
CA PHE A 52 -1.14 17.25 -8.56
C PHE A 52 -0.77 18.39 -7.63
N ASP A 53 0.53 18.70 -7.46
CA ASP A 53 0.95 19.83 -6.63
C ASP A 53 0.38 21.15 -7.15
N GLU A 54 0.39 21.36 -8.47
CA GLU A 54 -0.20 22.52 -9.14
C GLU A 54 -1.73 22.59 -9.02
N ASN A 55 -2.40 21.47 -8.77
CA ASN A 55 -3.87 21.36 -8.70
C ASN A 55 -4.40 21.08 -7.28
N GLY A 56 -3.61 21.31 -6.24
CA GLY A 56 -4.06 21.25 -4.84
C GLY A 56 -3.86 19.91 -4.15
N GLY A 57 -3.28 18.93 -4.81
CA GLY A 57 -2.93 17.61 -4.26
C GLY A 57 -3.61 16.45 -4.97
N GLY A 58 -3.20 15.24 -4.57
CA GLY A 58 -3.78 14.01 -5.13
C GLY A 58 -3.07 12.74 -4.69
N LEU A 59 -3.64 11.60 -5.09
CA LEU A 59 -3.12 10.28 -4.80
C LEU A 59 -2.50 9.65 -6.05
N ILE A 60 -1.27 9.17 -5.92
CA ILE A 60 -0.59 8.39 -6.95
C ILE A 60 -0.52 6.94 -6.46
N VAL A 61 -0.95 5.99 -7.29
CA VAL A 61 -0.84 4.55 -7.01
C VAL A 61 0.00 3.91 -8.11
N CYS A 62 1.20 3.44 -7.75
CA CYS A 62 2.11 2.80 -8.71
C CYS A 62 2.08 1.27 -8.54
N ILE A 63 1.47 0.59 -9.50
CA ILE A 63 1.36 -0.88 -9.51
C ILE A 63 2.66 -1.53 -10.03
N THR A 64 3.38 -0.82 -10.88
CA THR A 64 4.55 -1.32 -11.59
C THR A 64 5.64 -1.80 -10.64
N GLU A 65 6.15 -3.00 -10.92
CA GLU A 65 7.28 -3.65 -10.24
C GLU A 65 8.58 -3.45 -11.03
N GLY A 66 9.73 -3.53 -10.33
CA GLY A 66 11.06 -3.57 -10.95
C GLY A 66 11.60 -2.21 -11.41
N ILE A 67 11.12 -1.14 -10.80
CA ILE A 67 11.67 0.22 -11.04
C ILE A 67 13.09 0.28 -10.46
N PRO A 68 14.09 0.83 -11.19
CA PRO A 68 15.42 1.00 -10.65
C PRO A 68 15.44 1.81 -9.34
N ILE A 69 16.15 1.31 -8.34
CA ILE A 69 16.16 1.90 -6.99
C ILE A 69 16.53 3.40 -7.00
N LEU A 70 17.54 3.80 -7.78
CA LEU A 70 17.94 5.21 -7.87
C LEU A 70 16.85 6.10 -8.48
N ASP A 71 16.07 5.57 -9.41
CA ASP A 71 14.96 6.32 -10.00
C ASP A 71 13.80 6.44 -9.02
N MET A 72 13.54 5.39 -8.21
CA MET A 72 12.54 5.46 -7.14
C MET A 72 12.95 6.43 -6.03
N ILE A 73 14.21 6.46 -5.61
CA ILE A 73 14.69 7.44 -4.63
C ILE A 73 14.42 8.87 -5.10
N ARG A 74 14.66 9.16 -6.39
CA ARG A 74 14.36 10.48 -6.95
C ARG A 74 12.86 10.78 -6.99
N ALA A 75 12.05 9.79 -7.37
CA ALA A 75 10.60 9.95 -7.45
C ALA A 75 9.99 10.19 -6.05
N VAL A 76 10.40 9.39 -5.04
CA VAL A 76 9.93 9.56 -3.65
C VAL A 76 10.37 10.90 -3.09
N ALA A 77 11.65 11.28 -3.25
CA ALA A 77 12.14 12.58 -2.80
C ALA A 77 11.39 13.76 -3.43
N LYS A 78 10.92 13.61 -4.67
CA LYS A 78 10.09 14.61 -5.35
C LYS A 78 8.70 14.68 -4.72
N VAL A 79 8.04 13.53 -4.51
CA VAL A 79 6.71 13.44 -3.86
C VAL A 79 6.75 13.99 -2.44
N ASP A 80 7.78 13.66 -1.66
CA ASP A 80 7.96 14.14 -0.28
C ASP A 80 8.07 15.68 -0.18
N GLY A 81 8.47 16.33 -1.27
CA GLY A 81 8.48 17.79 -1.37
C GLY A 81 7.08 18.42 -1.51
N TYR A 82 6.04 17.61 -1.75
CA TYR A 82 4.68 18.07 -2.00
C TYR A 82 3.71 17.64 -0.88
N PRO A 83 3.31 18.54 0.03
CA PRO A 83 2.58 18.18 1.25
C PRO A 83 1.20 17.53 1.01
N ASN A 84 0.59 17.82 -0.14
CA ASN A 84 -0.75 17.33 -0.48
C ASN A 84 -0.73 16.20 -1.50
N VAL A 85 0.44 15.67 -1.87
CA VAL A 85 0.57 14.54 -2.80
C VAL A 85 1.01 13.30 -2.03
N ARG A 86 0.35 12.18 -2.29
CA ARG A 86 0.68 10.88 -1.70
C ARG A 86 0.99 9.85 -2.78
N LEU A 87 1.97 8.99 -2.51
CA LEU A 87 2.34 7.86 -3.37
C LEU A 87 2.13 6.54 -2.63
N ILE A 88 1.35 5.63 -3.17
CA ILE A 88 1.25 4.22 -2.75
C ILE A 88 2.00 3.35 -3.75
N GLY A 89 2.82 2.43 -3.26
CA GLY A 89 3.73 1.61 -4.07
C GLY A 89 5.11 2.25 -4.24
N PRO A 90 5.94 1.73 -5.15
CA PRO A 90 5.65 0.82 -6.27
C PRO A 90 5.44 -0.64 -5.85
N ASN A 91 5.28 -1.54 -6.85
CA ASN A 91 5.13 -2.98 -6.64
C ASN A 91 4.03 -3.32 -5.62
N CYS A 92 2.85 -2.75 -5.81
CA CYS A 92 1.74 -2.88 -4.88
C CYS A 92 0.44 -3.26 -5.60
N PRO A 93 -0.55 -3.84 -4.90
CA PRO A 93 -1.86 -4.13 -5.47
C PRO A 93 -2.78 -2.89 -5.46
N GLY A 94 -2.38 -1.79 -4.83
CA GLY A 94 -3.16 -0.57 -4.71
C GLY A 94 -3.91 -0.43 -3.39
N ILE A 95 -5.06 0.21 -3.44
CA ILE A 95 -5.91 0.52 -2.29
C ILE A 95 -7.37 0.24 -2.61
N ILE A 96 -8.13 -0.19 -1.61
CA ILE A 96 -9.58 -0.34 -1.70
C ILE A 96 -10.25 0.06 -0.39
N THR A 97 -11.25 0.92 -0.47
CA THR A 97 -12.19 1.26 0.60
C THR A 97 -13.57 0.76 0.20
N PRO A 98 -14.02 -0.38 0.72
CA PRO A 98 -15.35 -0.91 0.39
C PRO A 98 -16.45 0.01 0.91
N GLY A 99 -17.55 0.13 0.17
CA GLY A 99 -18.67 0.98 0.57
C GLY A 99 -20.01 0.43 0.10
N ASP A 100 -21.10 0.83 0.77
CA ASP A 100 -22.47 0.36 0.49
C ASP A 100 -22.91 0.68 -0.95
N ASN A 101 -22.37 1.75 -1.53
CA ASN A 101 -22.65 2.18 -2.90
C ASN A 101 -21.45 1.97 -3.85
N GLY A 102 -20.65 0.91 -3.63
CA GLY A 102 -19.53 0.53 -4.48
C GLY A 102 -18.15 0.92 -3.92
N GLY A 103 -18.07 1.86 -2.98
CA GLY A 103 -16.77 2.28 -2.40
C GLY A 103 -15.80 2.88 -3.43
N CYS A 104 -14.51 2.84 -3.11
CA CYS A 104 -13.43 3.28 -4.00
C CYS A 104 -12.35 2.21 -4.12
N LYS A 105 -11.96 1.89 -5.34
CA LYS A 105 -10.86 0.95 -5.62
C LYS A 105 -9.91 1.55 -6.64
N VAL A 106 -8.63 1.60 -6.29
CA VAL A 106 -7.55 2.01 -7.19
C VAL A 106 -6.48 0.92 -7.22
N GLY A 107 -6.29 0.30 -8.36
CA GLY A 107 -5.33 -0.80 -8.53
C GLY A 107 -6.00 -2.13 -8.90
N ILE A 108 -5.33 -3.23 -8.54
CA ILE A 108 -5.66 -4.59 -9.01
C ILE A 108 -6.32 -5.49 -7.96
N MET A 109 -6.58 -5.00 -6.75
CA MET A 109 -7.27 -5.79 -5.73
C MET A 109 -8.64 -6.27 -6.24
N PRO A 110 -9.02 -7.56 -6.03
CA PRO A 110 -10.31 -8.08 -6.48
C PRO A 110 -11.43 -7.54 -5.59
N GLY A 111 -12.21 -6.58 -6.08
CA GLY A 111 -13.25 -5.88 -5.31
C GLY A 111 -14.33 -6.81 -4.74
N PHE A 112 -14.62 -7.92 -5.43
CA PHE A 112 -15.69 -8.85 -5.05
C PHE A 112 -15.43 -9.67 -3.79
N ILE A 113 -14.17 -9.71 -3.29
CA ILE A 113 -13.85 -10.40 -2.02
C ILE A 113 -13.97 -9.48 -0.82
N HIS A 114 -14.10 -8.16 -1.03
CA HIS A 114 -14.14 -7.16 0.03
C HIS A 114 -15.58 -6.78 0.37
N ALA A 115 -15.84 -6.46 1.62
CA ALA A 115 -17.08 -5.84 2.07
C ALA A 115 -16.78 -4.70 3.06
N LYS A 116 -17.68 -3.72 3.13
CA LYS A 116 -17.58 -2.64 4.11
C LYS A 116 -17.61 -3.17 5.52
N GLY A 117 -16.71 -2.70 6.35
CA GLY A 117 -16.60 -3.06 7.76
C GLY A 117 -15.65 -2.14 8.50
N ARG A 118 -15.00 -2.67 9.52
CA ARG A 118 -14.23 -1.90 10.50
C ARG A 118 -12.75 -2.28 10.60
N ILE A 119 -12.28 -3.23 9.80
CA ILE A 119 -10.88 -3.70 9.88
C ILE A 119 -10.02 -2.96 8.85
N GLY A 120 -9.04 -2.22 9.31
CA GLY A 120 -7.97 -1.69 8.47
C GLY A 120 -6.95 -2.77 8.14
N ILE A 121 -6.52 -2.85 6.88
CA ILE A 121 -5.47 -3.81 6.47
C ILE A 121 -4.35 -3.05 5.79
N VAL A 122 -3.12 -3.20 6.27
CA VAL A 122 -1.91 -2.72 5.61
C VAL A 122 -0.93 -3.86 5.38
N SER A 123 -0.43 -4.00 4.14
CA SER A 123 0.38 -5.16 3.78
C SER A 123 1.43 -4.83 2.73
N LYS A 124 2.62 -5.43 2.86
CA LYS A 124 3.64 -5.48 1.80
C LYS A 124 3.28 -6.51 0.72
N SER A 125 2.49 -7.54 1.05
CA SER A 125 2.16 -8.64 0.15
C SER A 125 0.75 -8.53 -0.39
N GLY A 126 0.57 -8.57 -1.72
CA GLY A 126 -0.74 -8.63 -2.34
C GLY A 126 -1.50 -9.92 -1.97
N THR A 127 -0.85 -11.07 -2.08
CA THR A 127 -1.46 -12.39 -1.78
C THR A 127 -1.93 -12.49 -0.33
N LEU A 128 -1.08 -12.11 0.63
CA LEU A 128 -1.44 -12.17 2.05
C LEU A 128 -2.49 -11.13 2.44
N THR A 129 -2.57 -10.01 1.71
CA THR A 129 -3.71 -9.07 1.85
C THR A 129 -5.03 -9.79 1.57
N TYR A 130 -5.11 -10.59 0.50
CA TYR A 130 -6.33 -11.30 0.14
C TYR A 130 -6.66 -12.42 1.13
N GLU A 131 -5.65 -13.06 1.70
CA GLU A 131 -5.85 -14.03 2.79
C GLU A 131 -6.44 -13.37 4.03
N ALA A 132 -5.88 -12.24 4.48
CA ALA A 132 -6.43 -11.48 5.59
C ALA A 132 -7.86 -10.99 5.33
N VAL A 133 -8.15 -10.55 4.11
CA VAL A 133 -9.53 -10.20 3.70
C VAL A 133 -10.46 -11.41 3.81
N ALA A 134 -10.05 -12.58 3.31
CA ALA A 134 -10.87 -13.79 3.39
C ALA A 134 -11.16 -14.18 4.85
N GLN A 135 -10.17 -14.05 5.73
CA GLN A 135 -10.34 -14.34 7.16
C GLN A 135 -11.31 -13.35 7.83
N THR A 136 -11.14 -12.04 7.64
CA THR A 136 -12.07 -11.05 8.19
C THR A 136 -13.50 -11.30 7.70
N MET A 137 -13.68 -11.67 6.44
CA MET A 137 -14.98 -12.03 5.89
C MET A 137 -15.56 -13.31 6.49
N SER A 138 -14.73 -14.27 6.88
CA SER A 138 -15.20 -15.54 7.48
C SER A 138 -15.87 -15.36 8.85
N VAL A 139 -15.56 -14.27 9.53
CA VAL A 139 -16.17 -13.88 10.83
C VAL A 139 -17.16 -12.73 10.68
N ASN A 140 -17.61 -12.46 9.45
CA ASN A 140 -18.54 -11.38 9.10
C ASN A 140 -18.03 -9.97 9.45
N GLU A 141 -16.70 -9.80 9.51
CA GLU A 141 -16.06 -8.50 9.62
C GLU A 141 -15.60 -8.06 8.22
N GLY A 142 -15.99 -6.86 7.85
CA GLY A 142 -15.54 -6.24 6.61
C GLY A 142 -14.34 -5.32 6.84
N GLN A 143 -13.91 -4.67 5.78
CA GLN A 143 -12.76 -3.78 5.81
C GLN A 143 -13.20 -2.30 5.79
N SER A 144 -12.54 -1.48 6.60
CA SER A 144 -12.61 -0.02 6.45
C SER A 144 -11.82 0.39 5.21
N THR A 145 -10.56 0.02 5.15
CA THR A 145 -9.69 0.22 3.97
C THR A 145 -8.59 -0.84 3.97
N CYS A 146 -8.26 -1.37 2.78
CA CYS A 146 -7.09 -2.20 2.55
C CYS A 146 -6.05 -1.43 1.74
N VAL A 147 -4.83 -1.35 2.24
CA VAL A 147 -3.69 -0.70 1.58
C VAL A 147 -2.58 -1.70 1.34
N GLY A 148 -2.25 -1.93 0.08
CA GLY A 148 -1.02 -2.63 -0.28
C GLY A 148 0.09 -1.61 -0.49
N ILE A 149 1.08 -1.60 0.40
CA ILE A 149 2.19 -0.62 0.34
C ILE A 149 3.33 -1.06 -0.57
N GLY A 150 3.34 -2.34 -0.98
CA GLY A 150 4.36 -2.91 -1.85
C GLY A 150 5.57 -3.48 -1.13
N GLY A 151 6.30 -4.34 -1.83
CA GLY A 151 7.47 -5.07 -1.32
C GLY A 151 8.82 -4.50 -1.80
N ASP A 152 8.85 -3.33 -2.42
CA ASP A 152 10.09 -2.69 -2.84
C ASP A 152 10.76 -1.97 -1.66
N PRO A 153 12.11 -1.89 -1.64
CA PRO A 153 12.84 -1.28 -0.53
C PRO A 153 12.66 0.24 -0.45
N VAL A 154 12.21 0.89 -1.52
CA VAL A 154 11.90 2.31 -1.59
C VAL A 154 10.46 2.46 -2.04
N ASN A 155 9.60 2.83 -1.14
CA ASN A 155 8.17 3.07 -1.37
C ASN A 155 7.76 4.48 -0.92
N GLY A 156 6.61 4.95 -1.40
CA GLY A 156 6.08 6.27 -1.04
C GLY A 156 5.38 6.27 0.31
N THR A 157 4.44 5.34 0.52
CA THR A 157 3.66 5.21 1.76
C THR A 157 4.13 3.97 2.52
N GLY A 158 4.44 4.13 3.80
CA GLY A 158 4.89 3.05 4.68
C GLY A 158 3.81 2.61 5.69
N PHE A 159 4.21 1.71 6.61
CA PHE A 159 3.34 1.26 7.68
C PHE A 159 2.89 2.40 8.60
N ILE A 160 3.80 3.28 9.00
CA ILE A 160 3.49 4.38 9.93
C ILE A 160 2.45 5.32 9.33
N ASP A 161 2.55 5.64 8.04
CA ASP A 161 1.56 6.48 7.34
C ASP A 161 0.17 5.85 7.37
N CYS A 162 0.08 4.54 7.07
CA CYS A 162 -1.17 3.81 7.09
C CYS A 162 -1.74 3.67 8.50
N LEU A 163 -0.91 3.34 9.48
CA LEU A 163 -1.33 3.24 10.89
C LEU A 163 -1.85 4.58 11.41
N SER A 164 -1.17 5.68 11.08
CA SER A 164 -1.63 7.03 11.44
C SER A 164 -2.99 7.37 10.82
N ALA A 165 -3.20 6.99 9.55
CA ALA A 165 -4.47 7.19 8.89
C ALA A 165 -5.58 6.32 9.51
N PHE A 166 -5.30 5.05 9.84
CA PHE A 166 -6.25 4.17 10.51
C PHE A 166 -6.59 4.61 11.93
N GLU A 167 -5.63 5.16 12.69
CA GLU A 167 -5.92 5.72 14.01
C GLU A 167 -6.89 6.90 13.92
N ALA A 168 -6.71 7.75 12.92
CA ALA A 168 -7.57 8.92 12.70
C ALA A 168 -8.94 8.57 12.08
N ASP A 169 -9.09 7.41 11.44
CA ASP A 169 -10.33 7.00 10.78
C ASP A 169 -11.35 6.44 11.79
N PRO A 170 -12.51 7.08 12.00
CA PRO A 170 -13.51 6.60 12.94
C PRO A 170 -14.18 5.28 12.52
N GLN A 171 -14.09 4.88 11.25
CA GLN A 171 -14.61 3.60 10.77
C GLN A 171 -13.67 2.43 11.11
N THR A 172 -12.38 2.68 11.26
CA THR A 172 -11.39 1.65 11.59
C THR A 172 -11.40 1.40 13.11
N GLU A 173 -11.69 0.17 13.54
CA GLU A 173 -11.70 -0.22 14.94
C GLU A 173 -10.55 -1.16 15.32
N ALA A 174 -10.02 -1.92 14.35
CA ALA A 174 -8.85 -2.79 14.53
C ALA A 174 -8.05 -2.87 13.22
N ILE A 175 -6.78 -3.27 13.32
CA ILE A 175 -5.86 -3.28 12.19
C ILE A 175 -5.18 -4.64 12.05
N VAL A 176 -5.04 -5.11 10.81
CA VAL A 176 -4.14 -6.20 10.42
C VAL A 176 -2.94 -5.61 9.70
N MET A 177 -1.75 -5.84 10.23
CA MET A 177 -0.48 -5.39 9.67
C MET A 177 0.35 -6.59 9.19
N ILE A 178 0.61 -6.67 7.90
CA ILE A 178 1.33 -7.79 7.27
C ILE A 178 2.66 -7.28 6.72
N GLY A 179 3.72 -7.69 7.40
CA GLY A 179 5.11 -7.43 7.02
C GLY A 179 5.79 -8.65 6.42
N GLU A 180 7.08 -8.52 6.24
CA GLU A 180 7.94 -9.56 5.73
C GLU A 180 9.36 -9.44 6.31
N ILE A 181 10.18 -10.47 6.15
CA ILE A 181 11.59 -10.41 6.52
C ILE A 181 12.33 -9.33 5.73
N GLY A 182 13.40 -8.81 6.32
CA GLY A 182 14.25 -7.76 5.73
C GLY A 182 13.84 -6.34 6.14
N GLY A 183 14.83 -5.46 6.16
CA GLY A 183 14.66 -4.09 6.62
C GLY A 183 14.21 -3.98 8.08
N SER A 184 13.81 -2.78 8.50
CA SER A 184 13.41 -2.42 9.88
C SER A 184 12.02 -1.75 9.95
N ALA A 185 11.30 -1.66 8.85
CA ALA A 185 10.06 -0.89 8.77
C ALA A 185 8.96 -1.41 9.73
N GLU A 186 8.91 -2.71 9.97
CA GLU A 186 7.95 -3.33 10.89
C GLU A 186 8.30 -3.01 12.35
N GLU A 187 9.58 -3.03 12.71
CA GLU A 187 10.07 -2.66 14.05
C GLU A 187 9.84 -1.16 14.33
N GLU A 188 10.13 -0.31 13.36
CA GLU A 188 9.87 1.13 13.44
C GLU A 188 8.37 1.43 13.59
N ALA A 189 7.53 0.72 12.82
CA ALA A 189 6.08 0.83 12.92
C ALA A 189 5.57 0.37 14.30
N ALA A 190 6.11 -0.71 14.84
CA ALA A 190 5.76 -1.21 16.17
C ALA A 190 6.14 -0.20 17.27
N GLU A 191 7.33 0.36 17.20
CA GLU A 191 7.76 1.40 18.15
C GLU A 191 6.86 2.64 18.06
N TRP A 192 6.51 3.08 16.86
CA TRP A 192 5.62 4.20 16.65
C TRP A 192 4.21 3.90 17.18
N ALA A 193 3.68 2.70 16.87
CA ALA A 193 2.35 2.27 17.29
C ALA A 193 2.21 2.24 18.81
N SER A 194 3.22 1.76 19.54
CA SER A 194 3.21 1.72 21.01
C SER A 194 3.01 3.08 21.68
N LYS A 195 3.28 4.17 20.97
CA LYS A 195 3.21 5.55 21.48
C LYS A 195 2.01 6.32 20.96
N ASN A 196 1.45 5.91 19.81
CA ASN A 196 0.51 6.74 19.06
C ASN A 196 -0.82 6.04 18.74
N MET A 197 -0.93 4.70 18.93
CA MET A 197 -2.14 3.95 18.62
C MET A 197 -2.94 3.61 19.86
N SER A 198 -4.26 3.77 19.75
CA SER A 198 -5.23 3.29 20.73
C SER A 198 -5.98 2.04 20.25
N LYS A 199 -5.98 1.80 18.93
CA LYS A 199 -6.68 0.68 18.29
C LYS A 199 -5.82 -0.58 18.31
N PRO A 200 -6.43 -1.77 18.52
CA PRO A 200 -5.69 -3.03 18.52
C PRO A 200 -5.12 -3.34 17.13
N ILE A 201 -3.92 -3.90 17.12
CA ILE A 201 -3.22 -4.32 15.92
C ILE A 201 -2.88 -5.80 16.04
N VAL A 202 -3.13 -6.57 14.99
CA VAL A 202 -2.60 -7.92 14.79
C VAL A 202 -1.51 -7.85 13.73
N GLY A 203 -0.32 -8.35 14.04
CA GLY A 203 0.85 -8.35 13.18
C GLY A 203 1.24 -9.74 12.70
N PHE A 204 1.45 -9.90 11.42
CA PHE A 204 2.03 -11.09 10.79
C PHE A 204 3.30 -10.72 10.02
N VAL A 205 4.30 -11.60 10.03
CA VAL A 205 5.55 -11.42 9.27
C VAL A 205 5.79 -12.63 8.37
N ALA A 206 5.76 -12.41 7.07
CA ALA A 206 6.06 -13.44 6.09
C ALA A 206 7.56 -13.79 6.04
N GLY A 207 7.86 -15.05 5.75
CA GLY A 207 9.22 -15.51 5.50
C GLY A 207 9.97 -16.03 6.74
N SER A 208 9.28 -16.40 7.83
CA SER A 208 9.89 -16.97 9.05
C SER A 208 10.76 -18.20 8.78
N THR A 209 10.47 -18.98 7.75
CA THR A 209 11.23 -20.17 7.35
C THR A 209 12.28 -19.89 6.27
N ALA A 210 12.47 -18.61 5.89
CA ALA A 210 13.39 -18.24 4.82
C ALA A 210 14.85 -18.45 5.25
N PRO A 211 15.70 -19.10 4.44
CA PRO A 211 17.11 -19.23 4.75
C PRO A 211 17.82 -17.86 4.66
N PRO A 212 18.75 -17.57 5.58
CA PRO A 212 19.52 -16.32 5.57
C PRO A 212 20.21 -16.07 4.23
N GLY A 213 20.22 -14.82 3.78
CA GLY A 213 20.88 -14.40 2.54
C GLY A 213 20.13 -14.75 1.25
N LYS A 214 18.99 -15.43 1.34
CA LYS A 214 18.13 -15.70 0.18
C LYS A 214 16.99 -14.68 0.12
N ARG A 215 16.83 -14.05 -1.05
CA ARG A 215 15.70 -13.16 -1.31
C ARG A 215 14.42 -13.97 -1.53
N MET A 216 13.35 -13.56 -0.87
CA MET A 216 12.07 -14.28 -0.84
C MET A 216 10.97 -13.51 -1.59
N GLY A 217 11.02 -13.53 -2.93
CA GLY A 217 10.01 -12.84 -3.77
C GLY A 217 10.31 -11.35 -3.95
N HIS A 218 10.01 -10.54 -2.97
CA HIS A 218 10.22 -9.09 -3.02
C HIS A 218 11.70 -8.70 -2.92
N ALA A 219 12.06 -7.56 -3.51
CA ALA A 219 13.43 -7.07 -3.52
C ALA A 219 13.95 -6.74 -2.10
N GLY A 220 13.06 -6.29 -1.20
CA GLY A 220 13.36 -6.00 0.20
C GLY A 220 13.33 -7.21 1.13
N ALA A 221 12.74 -8.34 0.72
CA ALA A 221 12.54 -9.53 1.54
C ALA A 221 13.81 -10.41 1.61
N ILE A 222 14.83 -9.92 2.30
CA ILE A 222 16.11 -10.61 2.48
C ILE A 222 16.68 -10.34 3.89
N ILE A 223 17.07 -11.41 4.59
CA ILE A 223 17.82 -11.30 5.84
C ILE A 223 19.28 -11.03 5.49
N SER A 224 19.79 -9.86 5.89
CA SER A 224 21.17 -9.45 5.60
C SER A 224 21.89 -9.08 6.89
N GLY A 225 23.12 -9.59 7.07
CA GLY A 225 23.92 -9.32 8.25
C GLY A 225 23.28 -9.79 9.57
N GLY A 226 22.39 -10.78 9.51
CA GLY A 226 21.68 -11.32 10.68
C GLY A 226 20.57 -10.40 11.22
N LYS A 227 20.18 -9.38 10.48
CA LYS A 227 19.10 -8.42 10.83
C LYS A 227 17.89 -8.57 9.92
N GLY A 228 16.75 -8.12 10.42
CA GLY A 228 15.47 -8.16 9.67
C GLY A 228 14.88 -9.58 9.62
N THR A 229 15.12 -10.38 10.64
CA THR A 229 14.51 -11.71 10.79
C THR A 229 13.06 -11.59 11.22
N ALA A 230 12.25 -12.61 10.94
CA ALA A 230 10.86 -12.63 11.42
C ALA A 230 10.80 -12.60 12.95
N GLU A 231 11.73 -13.30 13.65
CA GLU A 231 11.75 -13.34 15.11
C GLU A 231 12.05 -11.97 15.74
N GLU A 232 12.97 -11.18 15.16
CA GLU A 232 13.22 -9.82 15.64
C GLU A 232 11.97 -8.94 15.49
N LYS A 233 11.24 -9.07 14.38
CA LYS A 233 10.01 -8.35 14.12
C LYS A 233 8.89 -8.79 15.06
N PHE A 234 8.71 -10.09 15.28
CA PHE A 234 7.76 -10.60 16.27
C PHE A 234 8.05 -10.10 17.68
N ALA A 235 9.31 -10.11 18.09
CA ALA A 235 9.71 -9.57 19.40
C ALA A 235 9.40 -8.06 19.51
N ALA A 236 9.60 -7.29 18.45
CA ALA A 236 9.22 -5.88 18.41
C ALA A 236 7.71 -5.68 18.52
N PHE A 237 6.91 -6.51 17.85
CA PHE A 237 5.45 -6.49 17.93
C PHE A 237 4.97 -6.78 19.36
N GLU A 238 5.44 -7.88 19.97
CA GLU A 238 5.10 -8.25 21.34
C GLU A 238 5.45 -7.13 22.34
N LYS A 239 6.64 -6.54 22.20
CA LYS A 239 7.07 -5.40 23.05
C LYS A 239 6.18 -4.17 22.89
N ALA A 240 5.63 -3.95 21.69
CA ALA A 240 4.75 -2.83 21.38
C ALA A 240 3.29 -3.08 21.78
N GLY A 241 2.91 -4.28 22.25
CA GLY A 241 1.55 -4.66 22.55
C GLY A 241 0.72 -5.03 21.31
N ILE A 242 1.38 -5.30 20.18
CA ILE A 242 0.76 -5.82 18.96
C ILE A 242 0.57 -7.32 19.10
N TYR A 243 -0.61 -7.84 18.82
CA TYR A 243 -0.88 -9.28 18.83
C TYR A 243 -0.14 -9.95 17.67
N VAL A 244 0.64 -11.00 17.98
CA VAL A 244 1.45 -11.71 16.98
C VAL A 244 0.70 -12.90 16.44
N ALA A 245 0.36 -12.88 15.15
CA ALA A 245 -0.03 -14.06 14.40
C ALA A 245 1.23 -14.73 13.84
N ARG A 246 1.46 -16.01 14.17
CA ARG A 246 2.62 -16.76 13.65
C ARG A 246 2.28 -17.60 12.42
N ASP A 247 1.02 -17.84 12.19
CA ASP A 247 0.47 -18.44 10.97
C ASP A 247 -0.42 -17.42 10.24
N PRO A 248 -0.41 -17.36 8.90
CA PRO A 248 -1.31 -16.47 8.17
C PRO A 248 -2.79 -16.69 8.50
N SER A 249 -3.16 -17.90 8.93
CA SER A 249 -4.54 -18.24 9.34
C SER A 249 -4.96 -17.67 10.70
N ASP A 250 -4.02 -17.13 11.49
CA ASP A 250 -4.26 -16.65 12.86
C ASP A 250 -4.45 -15.12 12.94
N CYS A 251 -4.60 -14.43 11.81
CA CYS A 251 -4.72 -12.96 11.78
C CYS A 251 -6.02 -12.42 12.38
N LEU A 252 -6.89 -13.27 12.92
CA LEU A 252 -8.20 -12.92 13.51
C LEU A 252 -8.36 -13.35 14.97
N LEU A 253 -7.32 -13.49 15.72
CA LEU A 253 -7.41 -13.84 17.15
C LEU A 253 -7.98 -12.72 18.01
#